data_cb02b62e066f76094cff588f57d83cae
#
_entry.id   cb02b62e066f76094cff588f57d83cae
#
_cell.length_a   1.000
_cell.length_b   1.000
_cell.length_c   1.000
_cell.angle_alpha   90.00
_cell.angle_beta   90.00
_cell.angle_gamma   90.00
#
_symmetry.space_group_name_H-M   'P 1'
#
loop_
_entity.id
_entity.type
_entity.pdbx_description
1 polymer ?
#
loop_
_entity_poly.entity_id
_entity_poly.type
_entity_poly.pdbx_seq_one_letter_code
_entity_poly.pdbx_strand_id
1 'polypeptide(L)'
;MPNINTRFTLAGEKEYKAAISQIGEGMRVLNSEMRKVESEYAKNSDSVEALTKVNDVLERKIYSQVEKIEYLRAALQQSAEKYKEADKRTMAWQTSLNNAEAELNRLN
;
A
#
# COMPACT_ATOMS: atom_id res chain seq x y z
N MET A 1 7.08 22.58 7.69
CA MET A 1 7.02 21.90 7.54
C MET A 1 7.00 21.07 6.85
N PRO A 2 7.25 20.90 6.23
CA PRO A 2 7.13 20.03 5.48
C PRO A 2 7.65 18.85 5.73
N ASN A 3 7.77 18.39 6.39
CA ASN A 3 8.10 17.19 6.76
C ASN A 3 7.55 16.11 6.00
N ILE A 4 6.62 16.32 5.20
CA ILE A 4 6.10 15.33 4.35
C ILE A 4 6.98 15.14 3.16
N ASN A 5 7.21 13.92 2.81
CA ASN A 5 7.95 13.61 1.62
C ASN A 5 7.19 14.16 0.40
N THR A 6 7.75 15.18 -0.24
CA THR A 6 7.08 15.84 -1.36
C THR A 6 6.79 14.92 -2.51
N ARG A 7 7.50 13.80 -2.61
CA ARG A 7 7.26 12.78 -3.61
C ARG A 7 5.82 12.25 -3.56
N PHE A 8 5.21 12.25 -2.37
CA PHE A 8 3.87 11.74 -2.19
C PHE A 8 2.80 12.83 -2.16
N THR A 9 3.19 14.10 -2.35
CA THR A 9 2.23 15.20 -2.34
C THR A 9 1.68 15.40 -3.74
N LEU A 10 0.38 15.26 -3.91
CA LEU A 10 -0.28 15.37 -5.21
C LEU A 10 -1.25 16.54 -5.22
N ALA A 11 -1.80 16.85 -6.40
CA ALA A 11 -2.61 18.04 -6.59
C ALA A 11 -3.94 17.99 -5.87
N GLY A 12 -4.60 16.84 -5.83
CA GLY A 12 -5.89 16.75 -5.18
C GLY A 12 -6.39 15.32 -5.07
N GLU A 13 -7.62 15.20 -4.63
CA GLU A 13 -8.25 13.91 -4.33
C GLU A 13 -8.21 12.95 -5.50
N LYS A 14 -8.50 13.46 -6.69
CA LYS A 14 -8.50 12.62 -7.89
C LYS A 14 -7.15 12.00 -8.15
N GLU A 15 -6.09 12.80 -8.00
CA GLU A 15 -4.73 12.33 -8.23
C GLU A 15 -4.31 11.30 -7.19
N TYR A 16 -4.70 11.52 -5.93
CA TYR A 16 -4.41 10.54 -4.89
C TYR A 16 -5.12 9.21 -5.16
N LYS A 17 -6.39 9.27 -5.57
CA LYS A 17 -7.13 8.04 -5.88
C LYS A 17 -6.50 7.29 -7.03
N ALA A 18 -6.04 8.01 -8.05
CA ALA A 18 -5.39 7.38 -9.19
C ALA A 18 -4.07 6.70 -8.79
N ALA A 19 -3.26 7.38 -7.99
CA ALA A 19 -1.99 6.80 -7.54
C ALA A 19 -2.21 5.55 -6.70
N ILE A 20 -3.17 5.60 -5.79
CA ILE A 20 -3.48 4.48 -4.91
C ILE A 20 -4.05 3.31 -5.72
N SER A 21 -4.86 3.61 -6.72
CA SER A 21 -5.41 2.58 -7.61
C SER A 21 -4.30 1.86 -8.38
N GLN A 22 -3.30 2.60 -8.86
CA GLN A 22 -2.16 2.00 -9.55
C GLN A 22 -1.38 1.06 -8.62
N ILE A 23 -1.19 1.48 -7.37
CA ILE A 23 -0.54 0.61 -6.39
C ILE A 23 -1.36 -0.67 -6.19
N GLY A 24 -2.69 -0.54 -6.15
CA GLY A 24 -3.58 -1.70 -6.03
C GLY A 24 -3.41 -2.67 -7.18
N GLU A 25 -3.27 -2.16 -8.42
CA GLU A 25 -3.04 -3.02 -9.57
C GLU A 25 -1.70 -3.74 -9.46
N GLY A 26 -0.66 -3.02 -9.02
CA GLY A 26 0.65 -3.63 -8.80
C GLY A 26 0.60 -4.72 -7.74
N MET A 27 -0.19 -4.49 -6.68
CA MET A 27 -0.35 -5.50 -5.63
C MET A 27 -1.04 -6.75 -6.15
N ARG A 28 -2.00 -6.61 -7.07
CA ARG A 28 -2.64 -7.77 -7.70
C ARG A 28 -1.62 -8.61 -8.46
N VAL A 29 -0.70 -7.94 -9.17
CA VAL A 29 0.36 -8.65 -9.88
C VAL A 29 1.23 -9.39 -8.88
N LEU A 30 1.60 -8.75 -7.78
CA LEU A 30 2.42 -9.40 -6.76
C LEU A 30 1.71 -10.58 -6.12
N ASN A 31 0.41 -10.47 -5.88
CA ASN A 31 -0.37 -11.59 -5.36
C ASN A 31 -0.37 -12.75 -6.36
N SER A 32 -0.46 -12.44 -7.65
CA SER A 32 -0.39 -13.44 -8.71
C SER A 32 0.98 -14.12 -8.71
N GLU A 33 2.05 -13.34 -8.56
CA GLU A 33 3.40 -13.89 -8.49
C GLU A 33 3.57 -14.80 -7.28
N MET A 34 3.00 -14.41 -6.15
CA MET A 34 3.06 -15.23 -4.95
C MET A 34 2.39 -16.60 -5.20
N ARG A 35 1.22 -16.58 -5.84
CA ARG A 35 0.53 -17.83 -6.15
C ARG A 35 1.36 -18.71 -7.08
N LYS A 36 2.03 -18.07 -8.04
CA LYS A 36 2.90 -18.80 -8.96
C LYS A 36 4.06 -19.47 -8.21
N VAL A 37 4.70 -18.72 -7.33
CA VAL A 37 5.81 -19.26 -6.53
C VAL A 37 5.32 -20.43 -5.66
N GLU A 38 4.19 -20.24 -5.00
CA GLU A 38 3.62 -21.30 -4.16
C GLU A 38 3.31 -22.56 -4.96
N SER A 39 2.82 -22.36 -6.19
CA SER A 39 2.53 -23.49 -7.08
C SER A 39 3.81 -24.21 -7.51
N GLU A 40 4.84 -23.45 -7.88
CA GLU A 40 6.11 -24.01 -8.31
C GLU A 40 6.78 -24.85 -7.23
N TYR A 41 6.60 -24.49 -5.98
CA TYR A 41 7.25 -25.14 -4.86
C TYR A 41 6.28 -25.87 -3.94
N ALA A 42 5.14 -26.29 -4.48
CA ALA A 42 4.11 -26.92 -3.66
C ALA A 42 4.61 -28.13 -2.88
N LYS A 43 5.59 -28.85 -3.44
CA LYS A 43 6.15 -30.04 -2.79
C LYS A 43 7.43 -29.75 -2.01
N ASN A 44 7.98 -28.55 -2.15
CA ASN A 44 9.25 -28.14 -1.52
C ASN A 44 9.12 -26.75 -0.94
N SER A 45 8.01 -26.49 -0.25
CA SER A 45 7.69 -25.15 0.22
C SER A 45 8.67 -24.61 1.25
N ASP A 46 9.42 -25.48 1.90
CA ASP A 46 10.41 -25.07 2.89
C ASP A 46 11.85 -25.10 2.36
N SER A 47 12.03 -25.29 1.06
CA SER A 47 13.37 -25.23 0.48
C SER A 47 13.90 -23.81 0.53
N VAL A 48 15.23 -23.67 0.51
CA VAL A 48 15.88 -22.36 0.51
C VAL A 48 15.43 -21.54 -0.71
N GLU A 49 15.31 -22.19 -1.88
CA GLU A 49 14.87 -21.50 -3.08
C GLU A 49 13.46 -20.97 -2.96
N ALA A 50 12.54 -21.78 -2.43
CA ALA A 50 11.15 -21.38 -2.25
C ALA A 50 11.05 -20.22 -1.28
N LEU A 51 11.74 -20.31 -0.15
CA LEU A 51 11.71 -19.26 0.86
C LEU A 51 12.30 -17.97 0.35
N THR A 52 13.37 -18.07 -0.46
CA THR A 52 13.98 -16.88 -1.05
C THR A 52 13.01 -16.17 -1.99
N LYS A 53 12.31 -16.93 -2.83
CA LYS A 53 11.35 -16.34 -3.77
C LYS A 53 10.12 -15.77 -3.06
N VAL A 54 9.62 -16.47 -2.05
CA VAL A 54 8.51 -15.98 -1.26
C VAL A 54 8.88 -14.67 -0.58
N ASN A 55 10.08 -14.62 0.02
CA ASN A 55 10.53 -13.41 0.70
C ASN A 55 10.69 -12.25 -0.27
N ASP A 56 11.18 -12.50 -1.50
CA ASP A 56 11.32 -11.45 -2.48
C ASP A 56 9.95 -10.83 -2.83
N VAL A 57 8.95 -11.68 -3.08
CA VAL A 57 7.61 -11.17 -3.40
C VAL A 57 7.03 -10.44 -2.19
N LEU A 58 7.21 -10.99 -1.00
CA LEU A 58 6.70 -10.39 0.22
C LEU A 58 7.31 -9.00 0.46
N GLU A 59 8.63 -8.86 0.27
CA GLU A 59 9.29 -7.57 0.42
C GLU A 59 8.72 -6.54 -0.54
N ARG A 60 8.46 -6.94 -1.79
CA ARG A 60 7.87 -6.03 -2.76
C ARG A 60 6.44 -5.65 -2.38
N LYS A 61 5.67 -6.59 -1.82
CA LYS A 61 4.33 -6.28 -1.33
C LYS A 61 4.38 -5.29 -0.18
N ILE A 62 5.30 -5.48 0.75
CA ILE A 62 5.47 -4.57 1.88
C ILE A 62 5.85 -3.18 1.39
N TYR A 63 6.78 -3.10 0.44
CA TYR A 63 7.18 -1.81 -0.12
C TYR A 63 5.99 -1.09 -0.76
N SER A 64 5.19 -1.81 -1.55
CA SER A 64 4.01 -1.22 -2.19
C SER A 64 2.98 -0.77 -1.16
N GLN A 65 2.81 -1.54 -0.10
CA GLN A 65 1.87 -1.17 0.96
C GLN A 65 2.33 0.08 1.70
N VAL A 66 3.64 0.21 1.94
CA VAL A 66 4.19 1.41 2.57
C VAL A 66 3.97 2.62 1.68
N GLU A 67 4.18 2.48 0.36
CA GLU A 67 3.90 3.58 -0.57
C GLU A 67 2.42 3.99 -0.52
N LYS A 68 1.54 3.02 -0.49
CA LYS A 68 0.10 3.30 -0.40
C LYS A 68 -0.21 4.10 0.85
N ILE A 69 0.39 3.72 1.97
CA ILE A 69 0.18 4.41 3.24
C ILE A 69 0.66 5.85 3.16
N GLU A 70 1.80 6.11 2.51
CA GLU A 70 2.32 7.46 2.38
C GLU A 70 1.39 8.35 1.54
N TYR A 71 0.85 7.81 0.44
CA TYR A 71 -0.15 8.54 -0.33
C TYR A 71 -1.41 8.81 0.49
N LEU A 72 -1.85 7.84 1.27
CA LEU A 72 -3.04 8.01 2.09
C LEU A 72 -2.84 9.06 3.18
N ARG A 73 -1.65 9.09 3.79
CA ARG A 73 -1.32 10.12 4.78
C ARG A 73 -1.33 11.50 4.17
N ALA A 74 -0.74 11.63 2.97
CA ALA A 74 -0.71 12.92 2.29
C ALA A 74 -2.11 13.37 1.90
N ALA A 75 -2.94 12.44 1.42
CA ALA A 75 -4.32 12.75 1.06
C ALA A 75 -5.13 13.16 2.28
N LEU A 76 -4.95 12.46 3.39
CA LEU A 76 -5.64 12.78 4.63
C LEU A 76 -5.26 14.18 5.11
N GLN A 77 -3.98 14.50 5.10
CA GLN A 77 -3.52 15.81 5.52
C GLN A 77 -4.09 16.92 4.63
N GLN A 78 -4.06 16.73 3.32
CA GLN A 78 -4.61 17.71 2.41
C GLN A 78 -6.10 17.91 2.61
N SER A 79 -6.84 16.81 2.79
CA SER A 79 -8.28 16.86 3.02
C SER A 79 -8.61 17.57 4.34
N ALA A 80 -7.86 17.28 5.39
CA ALA A 80 -8.08 17.90 6.69
C ALA A 80 -7.83 19.41 6.62
N GLU A 81 -6.81 19.82 5.87
CA GLU A 81 -6.50 21.24 5.69
C GLU A 81 -7.58 21.94 4.87
N LYS A 82 -8.09 21.27 3.84
CA LYS A 82 -9.04 21.89 2.93
C LYS A 82 -10.48 21.81 3.43
N TYR A 83 -10.87 20.70 4.02
CA TYR A 83 -12.27 20.43 4.38
C TYR A 83 -12.51 20.27 5.87
N LYS A 84 -11.49 20.29 6.71
CA LYS A 84 -11.56 20.07 8.15
C LYS A 84 -11.66 18.57 8.48
N GLU A 85 -11.35 18.27 9.74
CA GLU A 85 -11.23 16.89 10.18
C GLU A 85 -12.54 16.13 10.24
N ALA A 86 -13.63 16.82 10.53
CA ALA A 86 -14.93 16.17 10.65
C ALA A 86 -15.65 15.98 9.32
N ASP A 87 -15.07 16.48 8.22
CA ASP A 87 -15.68 16.33 6.91
C ASP A 87 -15.65 14.86 6.47
N LYS A 88 -16.71 14.42 5.80
CA LYS A 88 -16.83 13.05 5.34
C LYS A 88 -15.66 12.60 4.49
N ARG A 89 -15.13 13.52 3.67
CA ARG A 89 -14.01 13.20 2.79
C ARG A 89 -12.76 12.90 3.61
N THR A 90 -12.52 13.70 4.64
CA THR A 90 -11.38 13.50 5.54
C THR A 90 -11.53 12.19 6.31
N MET A 91 -12.74 11.93 6.81
CA MET A 91 -13.00 10.70 7.55
C MET A 91 -12.83 9.47 6.67
N ALA A 92 -13.21 9.56 5.39
CA ALA A 92 -13.01 8.46 4.45
C ALA A 92 -11.52 8.17 4.25
N TRP A 93 -10.70 9.22 4.14
CA TRP A 93 -9.25 9.03 4.01
C TRP A 93 -8.67 8.41 5.29
N GLN A 94 -9.16 8.83 6.46
CA GLN A 94 -8.70 8.25 7.72
C GLN A 94 -9.02 6.76 7.79
N THR A 95 -10.22 6.38 7.37
CA THR A 95 -10.63 4.97 7.35
C THR A 95 -9.73 4.17 6.41
N SER A 96 -9.47 4.71 5.22
CA SER A 96 -8.59 4.04 4.26
C SER A 96 -7.18 3.89 4.81
N LEU A 97 -6.67 4.91 5.49
CA LEU A 97 -5.35 4.84 6.11
C LEU A 97 -5.30 3.77 7.19
N ASN A 98 -6.31 3.74 8.06
CA ASN A 98 -6.36 2.73 9.12
C ASN A 98 -6.37 1.32 8.54
N ASN A 99 -7.14 1.12 7.48
CA ASN A 99 -7.21 -0.20 6.84
C ASN A 99 -5.89 -0.58 6.20
N ALA A 100 -5.20 0.40 5.59
CA ALA A 100 -3.91 0.14 4.95
C ALA A 100 -2.84 -0.19 5.99
N GLU A 101 -2.88 0.49 7.14
CA GLU A 101 -1.92 0.19 8.21
C GLU A 101 -2.16 -1.18 8.81
N ALA A 102 -3.44 -1.57 8.95
CA ALA A 102 -3.77 -2.91 9.42
C ALA A 102 -3.27 -3.97 8.45
N GLU A 103 -3.41 -3.70 7.15
CA GLU A 103 -2.93 -4.62 6.14
C GLU A 103 -1.41 -4.76 6.18
N LEU A 104 -0.70 -3.64 6.40
CA LEU A 104 0.76 -3.69 6.53
C LEU A 104 1.17 -4.56 7.72
N ASN A 105 0.44 -4.44 8.83
CA ASN A 105 0.73 -5.26 10.00
C ASN A 105 0.57 -6.75 9.71
N ARG A 106 -0.37 -7.12 8.84
CA ARG A 106 -0.54 -8.51 8.45
C ARG A 106 0.61 -9.01 7.58
N LEU A 107 1.21 -8.12 6.80
CA LEU A 107 2.33 -8.48 5.92
C LEU A 107 3.63 -8.65 6.70
N ASN A 108 3.75 -7.94 7.81
CA ASN A 108 4.92 -8.04 8.65
C ASN A 108 4.79 -9.24 9.58
#